data_ece68d4edfe645bbb8bc1b0e87565afb
#
_entry.id   ece68d4edfe645bbb8bc1b0e87565afb
#
_cell.length_a   1.000
_cell.length_b   1.000
_cell.length_c   1.000
_cell.angle_alpha   90.00
_cell.angle_beta   90.00
_cell.angle_gamma   90.00
#
_symmetry.space_group_name_H-M   'P 1'
#
loop_
_entity.id
_entity.type
_entity.pdbx_description
1 polymer ?
#
loop_
_entity_poly.entity_id
_entity_poly.type
_entity_poly.pdbx_seq_one_letter_code
_entity_poly.pdbx_strand_id
1 'polypeptide(L)'
;KLIDAETYKNRKILVVGGGDSAIEAAIGLAHQDGNEVTMSYRKENFFRLKARNESHIQDAINNGLINVIFNSNASIIEKNTVTIESEDSSVKLENEFVFIFAGGELPFPLLNSIGIKFGKKVVVAA
;
A
#
# COMPACT_ATOMS: atom_id res chain seq x y z
N LYS A 1 -8.60 0.81 -15.22
CA LYS A 1 -8.28 0.32 -13.87
C LYS A 1 -6.85 -0.16 -13.80
N LEU A 2 -6.18 0.18 -12.72
CA LEU A 2 -4.83 -0.32 -12.47
C LEU A 2 -4.85 -1.74 -11.89
N ILE A 3 -5.91 -2.09 -11.17
CA ILE A 3 -6.08 -3.41 -10.59
C ILE A 3 -7.55 -3.82 -10.62
N ASP A 4 -7.79 -5.11 -10.59
CA ASP A 4 -9.15 -5.67 -10.44
C ASP A 4 -9.41 -5.93 -8.95
N ALA A 5 -9.81 -4.87 -8.23
CA ALA A 5 -10.01 -4.95 -6.79
C ALA A 5 -11.00 -6.05 -6.40
N GLU A 6 -12.03 -6.27 -7.21
CA GLU A 6 -13.07 -7.26 -6.94
C GLU A 6 -12.59 -8.71 -6.93
N THR A 7 -11.36 -8.98 -7.40
CA THR A 7 -10.80 -10.33 -7.35
C THR A 7 -10.17 -10.64 -6.00
N TYR A 8 -10.02 -9.64 -5.14
CA TYR A 8 -9.38 -9.80 -3.83
C TYR A 8 -10.42 -9.72 -2.73
N LYS A 9 -10.60 -10.78 -1.98
CA LYS A 9 -11.51 -10.83 -0.83
C LYS A 9 -10.87 -11.64 0.29
N ASN A 10 -11.09 -11.20 1.52
CA ASN A 10 -10.54 -11.85 2.71
C ASN A 10 -9.02 -11.93 2.67
N ARG A 11 -8.38 -10.85 2.21
CA ARG A 11 -6.92 -10.80 2.04
C ARG A 11 -6.30 -9.71 2.90
N LYS A 12 -5.03 -9.93 3.23
CA LYS A 12 -4.20 -8.94 3.93
C LYS A 12 -3.31 -8.31 2.89
N ILE A 13 -3.50 -7.02 2.66
CA ILE A 13 -2.94 -6.30 1.51
C ILE A 13 -2.15 -5.09 1.97
N LEU A 14 -0.99 -4.88 1.35
CA LEU A 14 -0.22 -3.65 1.52
C LEU A 14 -0.23 -2.88 0.21
N VAL A 15 -0.48 -1.58 0.29
CA VAL A 15 -0.35 -0.66 -0.82
C VAL A 15 0.80 0.29 -0.49
N VAL A 16 1.83 0.30 -1.33
CA VAL A 16 3.00 1.18 -1.18
C VAL A 16 2.83 2.36 -2.11
N GLY A 17 2.81 3.56 -1.54
CA GLY A 17 2.63 4.80 -2.28
C GLY A 17 1.57 5.68 -1.66
N GLY A 18 1.47 6.91 -2.15
CA GLY A 18 0.55 7.90 -1.61
C GLY A 18 0.01 8.88 -2.63
N GLY A 19 0.15 8.60 -3.92
CA GLY A 19 -0.46 9.41 -4.98
C GLY A 19 -1.89 8.97 -5.26
N ASP A 20 -2.56 9.65 -6.18
CA ASP A 20 -3.95 9.35 -6.52
C ASP A 20 -4.19 7.89 -6.90
N SER A 21 -3.29 7.30 -7.69
CA SER A 21 -3.44 5.90 -8.11
C SER A 21 -3.38 4.94 -6.92
N ALA A 22 -2.45 5.17 -6.00
CA ALA A 22 -2.33 4.34 -4.81
C ALA A 22 -3.58 4.46 -3.93
N ILE A 23 -4.07 5.68 -3.74
CA ILE A 23 -5.27 5.95 -2.95
C ILE A 23 -6.48 5.25 -3.56
N GLU A 24 -6.69 5.40 -4.86
CA GLU A 24 -7.83 4.78 -5.55
C GLU A 24 -7.78 3.26 -5.45
N ALA A 25 -6.59 2.68 -5.61
CA ALA A 25 -6.42 1.24 -5.47
C ALA A 25 -6.70 0.77 -4.04
N ALA A 26 -6.16 1.48 -3.05
CA ALA A 26 -6.35 1.11 -1.64
C ALA A 26 -7.83 1.17 -1.26
N ILE A 27 -8.53 2.22 -1.68
CA ILE A 27 -9.96 2.37 -1.40
C ILE A 27 -10.75 1.26 -2.07
N GLY A 28 -10.47 0.99 -3.35
CA GLY A 28 -11.15 -0.09 -4.08
C GLY A 28 -10.97 -1.45 -3.41
N LEU A 29 -9.75 -1.75 -2.97
CA LEU A 29 -9.45 -2.99 -2.26
C LEU A 29 -10.14 -3.05 -0.90
N ALA A 30 -10.15 -1.94 -0.17
CA ALA A 30 -10.75 -1.88 1.17
C ALA A 30 -12.27 -2.07 1.14
N HIS A 31 -12.91 -1.74 0.03
CA HIS A 31 -14.36 -1.93 -0.13
C HIS A 31 -14.75 -3.37 -0.43
N GLN A 32 -13.80 -4.24 -0.71
CA GLN A 32 -14.10 -5.66 -0.93
C GLN A 32 -14.17 -6.39 0.40
N ASP A 33 -15.06 -7.37 0.47
CA ASP A 33 -15.35 -8.08 1.71
C ASP A 33 -14.12 -8.71 2.35
N GLY A 34 -13.93 -8.41 3.64
CA GLY A 34 -12.91 -9.04 4.47
C GLY A 34 -11.47 -8.65 4.21
N ASN A 35 -11.23 -7.71 3.31
CA ASN A 35 -9.86 -7.25 3.05
C ASN A 35 -9.37 -6.36 4.20
N GLU A 36 -8.11 -6.58 4.59
CA GLU A 36 -7.41 -5.72 5.53
C GLU A 36 -6.34 -4.98 4.73
N VAL A 37 -6.52 -3.68 4.56
CA VAL A 37 -5.64 -2.86 3.72
C VAL A 37 -4.80 -1.92 4.58
N THR A 38 -3.50 -1.99 4.39
CA THR A 38 -2.53 -1.07 5.00
C THR A 38 -1.81 -0.34 3.87
N MET A 39 -1.58 0.96 4.05
CA MET A 39 -0.75 1.75 3.14
C MET A 39 0.54 2.13 3.84
N SER A 40 1.63 2.08 3.10
CA SER A 40 2.92 2.60 3.54
C SER A 40 3.33 3.72 2.61
N TYR A 41 3.57 4.90 3.17
CA TYR A 41 3.98 6.07 2.40
C TYR A 41 5.21 6.70 3.04
N ARG A 42 6.19 7.05 2.19
CA ARG A 42 7.49 7.57 2.65
C ARG A 42 7.45 8.98 3.21
N LYS A 43 6.39 9.74 2.92
CA LYS A 43 6.26 11.13 3.37
C LYS A 43 5.37 11.23 4.60
N GLU A 44 5.37 12.40 5.22
CA GLU A 44 4.61 12.63 6.46
C GLU A 44 3.12 12.88 6.23
N ASN A 45 2.74 13.24 4.99
CA ASN A 45 1.35 13.51 4.62
C ASN A 45 1.14 13.16 3.16
N PHE A 46 -0.12 13.00 2.77
CA PHE A 46 -0.45 12.94 1.35
C PHE A 46 -0.30 14.33 0.76
N PHE A 47 0.18 14.39 -0.49
CA PHE A 47 0.41 15.65 -1.19
C PHE A 47 -0.25 15.63 -2.56
N ARG A 48 -0.82 16.76 -2.97
CA ARG A 48 -1.32 16.97 -4.33
C ARG A 48 -2.34 15.93 -4.79
N LEU A 49 -3.18 15.48 -3.86
CA LEU A 49 -4.26 14.58 -4.21
C LEU A 49 -5.42 15.36 -4.83
N LYS A 50 -6.15 14.70 -5.72
CA LYS A 50 -7.44 15.22 -6.16
C LYS A 50 -8.35 15.35 -4.94
N ALA A 51 -9.19 16.40 -4.93
CA ALA A 51 -10.05 16.69 -3.78
C ALA A 51 -10.91 15.49 -3.38
N ARG A 52 -11.45 14.78 -4.36
CA ARG A 52 -12.26 13.59 -4.10
C ARG A 52 -11.46 12.50 -3.39
N ASN A 53 -10.22 12.27 -3.83
CA ASN A 53 -9.36 11.25 -3.22
C ASN A 53 -8.95 11.64 -1.81
N GLU A 54 -8.65 12.93 -1.60
CA GLU A 54 -8.30 13.41 -0.27
C GLU A 54 -9.45 13.18 0.71
N SER A 55 -10.67 13.51 0.32
CA SER A 55 -11.86 13.28 1.14
C SER A 55 -12.09 11.80 1.40
N HIS A 56 -12.01 10.98 0.36
CA HIS A 56 -12.26 9.55 0.48
C HIS A 56 -11.23 8.83 1.36
N ILE A 57 -9.94 9.19 1.25
CA ILE A 57 -8.93 8.54 2.07
C ILE A 57 -9.06 8.94 3.54
N GLN A 58 -9.39 10.19 3.82
CA GLN A 58 -9.61 10.61 5.20
C GLN A 58 -10.80 9.88 5.81
N ASP A 59 -11.88 9.73 5.07
CA ASP A 59 -13.04 8.97 5.54
C ASP A 59 -12.67 7.51 5.81
N ALA A 60 -11.90 6.90 4.91
CA ALA A 60 -11.49 5.51 5.07
C ALA A 60 -10.60 5.31 6.30
N ILE A 61 -9.69 6.25 6.55
CA ILE A 61 -8.84 6.21 7.75
C ILE A 61 -9.70 6.38 9.01
N ASN A 62 -10.58 7.37 9.01
CA ASN A 62 -11.43 7.67 10.17
C ASN A 62 -12.37 6.52 10.51
N ASN A 63 -12.81 5.79 9.51
CA ASN A 63 -13.71 4.64 9.69
C ASN A 63 -12.99 3.31 9.90
N GLY A 64 -11.66 3.33 9.97
CA GLY A 64 -10.89 2.12 10.19
C GLY A 64 -10.81 1.16 9.02
N LEU A 65 -11.18 1.61 7.81
CA LEU A 65 -11.13 0.78 6.62
C LEU A 65 -9.71 0.59 6.10
N ILE A 66 -8.86 1.61 6.27
CA ILE A 66 -7.48 1.59 5.81
C ILE A 66 -6.60 2.10 6.92
N ASN A 67 -5.51 1.38 7.20
CA ASN A 67 -4.48 1.83 8.12
C ASN A 67 -3.33 2.43 7.31
N VAL A 68 -2.95 3.68 7.58
CA VAL A 68 -1.86 4.34 6.87
C VAL A 68 -0.68 4.55 7.80
N ILE A 69 0.49 4.10 7.36
CA ILE A 69 1.74 4.32 8.07
C ILE A 69 2.56 5.32 7.26
N PHE A 70 2.64 6.55 7.74
CA PHE A 70 3.46 7.58 7.12
C PHE A 70 4.91 7.45 7.52
N ASN A 71 5.80 8.14 6.82
CA ASN A 71 7.24 8.13 7.08
C ASN A 71 7.80 6.71 7.14
N SER A 72 7.37 5.87 6.22
CA SER A 72 7.69 4.46 6.25
C SER A 72 8.03 3.91 4.87
N ASN A 73 8.72 2.78 4.87
CA ASN A 73 9.08 2.06 3.66
C ASN A 73 8.93 0.57 3.92
N ALA A 74 8.49 -0.15 2.90
CA ALA A 74 8.55 -1.60 2.92
C ALA A 74 10.02 -1.99 2.71
N SER A 75 10.60 -2.74 3.62
CA SER A 75 12.00 -3.13 3.54
C SER A 75 12.20 -4.59 3.14
N ILE A 76 11.37 -5.48 3.64
CA ILE A 76 11.45 -6.91 3.32
C ILE A 76 10.05 -7.44 3.06
N ILE A 77 9.88 -8.06 1.89
CA ILE A 77 8.62 -8.71 1.53
C ILE A 77 8.89 -10.21 1.50
N GLU A 78 8.23 -10.93 2.39
CA GLU A 78 8.35 -12.38 2.49
C GLU A 78 7.02 -13.03 2.13
N LYS A 79 6.97 -14.35 2.09
CA LYS A 79 5.78 -15.06 1.60
C LYS A 79 4.50 -14.65 2.31
N ASN A 80 4.53 -14.59 3.63
CA ASN A 80 3.35 -14.33 4.44
C ASN A 80 3.44 -13.07 5.29
N THR A 81 4.49 -12.28 5.14
CA THR A 81 4.72 -11.10 5.95
C THR A 81 5.37 -9.99 5.12
N VAL A 82 5.26 -8.78 5.62
CA VAL A 82 6.00 -7.63 5.10
C VAL A 82 6.54 -6.83 6.28
N THR A 83 7.78 -6.39 6.16
CA THR A 83 8.40 -5.53 7.17
C THR A 83 8.31 -4.09 6.73
N ILE A 84 7.73 -3.25 7.57
CA ILE A 84 7.60 -1.81 7.34
C ILE A 84 8.53 -1.10 8.31
N GLU A 85 9.45 -0.32 7.79
CA GLU A 85 10.40 0.43 8.60
C GLU A 85 10.04 1.90 8.64
N SER A 86 10.06 2.47 9.82
CA SER A 86 9.95 3.90 10.07
C SER A 86 11.27 4.37 10.65
N GLU A 87 11.41 5.67 10.92
CA GLU A 87 12.67 6.24 11.41
C GLU A 87 13.21 5.51 12.65
N ASP A 88 12.36 5.26 13.63
CA ASP A 88 12.78 4.67 14.90
C ASP A 88 12.17 3.30 15.19
N SER A 89 11.48 2.72 14.23
CA SER A 89 10.79 1.47 14.50
C SER A 89 10.64 0.62 13.25
N SER A 90 10.35 -0.64 13.50
CA SER A 90 10.12 -1.61 12.44
C SER A 90 8.96 -2.48 12.89
N VAL A 91 8.03 -2.75 11.98
CA VAL A 91 6.90 -3.62 12.28
C VAL A 91 6.79 -4.67 11.19
N LYS A 92 6.54 -5.91 11.61
CA LYS A 92 6.32 -7.01 10.68
C LYS A 92 4.83 -7.33 10.69
N LEU A 93 4.18 -7.18 9.53
CA LEU A 93 2.75 -7.41 9.38
C LEU A 93 2.51 -8.69 8.60
N GLU A 94 1.46 -9.41 8.98
CA GLU A 94 0.96 -10.50 8.14
C GLU A 94 0.46 -9.90 6.84
N ASN A 95 0.79 -10.52 5.72
CA ASN A 95 0.51 -9.97 4.41
C ASN A 95 0.48 -11.05 3.35
N GLU A 96 -0.42 -10.90 2.38
CA GLU A 96 -0.55 -11.83 1.26
C GLU A 96 -0.23 -11.19 -0.08
N PHE A 97 -0.60 -9.92 -0.25
CA PHE A 97 -0.39 -9.20 -1.52
C PHE A 97 0.21 -7.83 -1.27
N VAL A 98 1.09 -7.41 -2.17
CA VAL A 98 1.69 -6.06 -2.12
C VAL A 98 1.48 -5.39 -3.49
N PHE A 99 0.94 -4.19 -3.46
CA PHE A 99 0.78 -3.34 -4.65
C PHE A 99 1.68 -2.13 -4.49
N ILE A 100 2.61 -1.94 -5.41
CA ILE A 100 3.57 -0.85 -5.37
C ILE A 100 3.27 0.16 -6.47
N PHE A 101 3.04 1.40 -6.08
CA PHE A 101 2.77 2.51 -7.00
C PHE A 101 3.94 3.47 -7.01
N ALA A 102 4.62 3.56 -8.13
CA ALA A 102 5.83 4.37 -8.27
C ALA A 102 5.57 5.84 -8.60
N GLY A 103 4.30 6.23 -8.78
CA GLY A 103 3.95 7.63 -9.00
C GLY A 103 4.45 8.21 -10.31
N GLY A 104 4.51 7.39 -11.37
CA GLY A 104 5.00 7.84 -12.67
C GLY A 104 6.51 7.75 -12.83
N GLU A 105 7.25 7.45 -11.76
CA GLU A 105 8.69 7.25 -11.82
C GLU A 105 9.00 5.82 -12.25
N LEU A 106 10.23 5.59 -12.72
CA LEU A 106 10.68 4.24 -12.99
C LEU A 106 10.75 3.46 -11.67
N PRO A 107 10.20 2.24 -11.62
CA PRO A 107 10.10 1.51 -10.36
C PRO A 107 11.40 0.89 -9.87
N PHE A 108 12.45 0.84 -10.71
CA PHE A 108 13.68 0.13 -10.37
C PHE A 108 14.39 0.62 -9.10
N PRO A 109 14.55 1.93 -8.88
CA PRO A 109 15.20 2.37 -7.64
C PRO A 109 14.43 1.95 -6.40
N LEU A 110 13.10 1.99 -6.45
CA LEU A 110 12.25 1.56 -5.35
C LEU A 110 12.35 0.06 -5.14
N LEU A 111 12.25 -0.73 -6.21
CA LEU A 111 12.32 -2.19 -6.13
C LEU A 111 13.67 -2.67 -5.60
N ASN A 112 14.76 -1.99 -6.00
CA ASN A 112 16.09 -2.36 -5.55
C ASN A 112 16.29 -2.14 -4.05
N SER A 113 15.49 -1.28 -3.43
CA SER A 113 15.58 -1.03 -2.00
C SER A 113 14.76 -2.01 -1.16
N ILE A 114 13.95 -2.83 -1.81
CA ILE A 114 13.07 -3.79 -1.14
C ILE A 114 13.59 -5.21 -1.34
N GLY A 115 13.79 -5.93 -0.24
CA GLY A 115 14.12 -7.36 -0.30
C GLY A 115 12.85 -8.17 -0.53
N ILE A 116 12.75 -8.81 -1.70
CA ILE A 116 11.58 -9.62 -2.05
C ILE A 116 11.96 -11.09 -2.06
N LYS A 117 11.23 -11.89 -1.28
CA LYS A 117 11.44 -13.33 -1.19
C LYS A 117 10.44 -14.08 -2.07
N PHE A 118 10.77 -15.33 -2.40
CA PHE A 118 9.91 -16.16 -3.23
C PHE A 118 8.53 -16.39 -2.65
N GLY A 119 7.56 -16.58 -3.54
CA GLY A 119 6.19 -16.95 -3.18
C GLY A 119 5.28 -15.79 -2.88
N LYS A 120 5.77 -14.56 -2.98
CA LYS A 120 4.94 -13.37 -2.71
C LYS A 120 4.36 -12.80 -3.99
N LYS A 121 3.10 -12.43 -3.93
CA LYS A 121 2.43 -11.71 -5.02
C LYS A 121 2.70 -10.22 -4.88
N VAL A 122 3.49 -9.68 -5.81
CA VAL A 122 3.81 -8.26 -5.86
C VAL A 122 3.41 -7.70 -7.21
N VAL A 123 2.59 -6.65 -7.20
CA VAL A 123 2.15 -5.96 -8.41
C VAL A 123 2.74 -4.56 -8.39
N VAL A 124 3.39 -4.17 -9.48
CA VAL A 124 4.04 -2.86 -9.57
C VAL A 124 3.36 -2.05 -10.66
N ALA A 125 3.02 -0.81 -10.34
CA ALA A 125 2.45 0.15 -11.29
C ALA A 125 3.25 1.45 -11.26
N ALA A 126 3.53 1.98 -12.42
CA ALA A 126 4.28 3.23 -12.55
C ALA A 126 3.43 4.46 -12.18
#